data_d7df2ede26b2548d99fc8eb8b632c495
#
_entry.id   d7df2ede26b2548d99fc8eb8b632c495
#
_cell.length_a   1.000
_cell.length_b   1.000
_cell.length_c   1.000
_cell.angle_alpha   90.00
_cell.angle_beta   90.00
_cell.angle_gamma   90.00
#
_symmetry.space_group_name_H-M   'P 1'
#
loop_
_entity.id
_entity.type
_entity.pdbx_description
1 polymer ?
#
loop_
_entity_poly.entity_id
_entity_poly.type
_entity_poly.pdbx_seq_one_letter_code
_entity_poly.pdbx_strand_id
1 'polypeptide(L)'
;MPNDQTNEAHSPSATRFDAVTLEVLWTRLISTVDEAAKTLRRTSFSTLVNESNDFACVITDADGRSLAQNTESIPSFIGTLPVTVKAIIAEIGKANMVPGDILVTNTPWIATGHLNDISLIKPIFHDGRIVAFAASTAHAPDIGGKVRSIEAREIFEEGFHIPPMKMVSAGTPDATFFRLLRAAVRTPDQTEGDVWAQVTGLDLIERRLADLIAEYALDDLDALASEIIGRCEQAMRRAITSLPDGDYEHEMQTDGIDTPITFRIKLTVAGDAIRVDYAGTSEQVERAINCPMTYTFAMTAYALKCALLADLPNNEGIFNCLEVTAPSGSIVNPRFPASVGGRMAVGHYLPVVVFGALAAVLPDRLMAASGSPLWSIIQTGVRDDGRTYACVLFFNGGMGATAAGDGQNTYAWPSNVSNVPVELIERESALFVHAKQLRPGSGGKGRFRGGLGQEISLEVKSSTRVGMIFMAERCRFAASGIAGGGDGATGEVLIDGQAVDHRRNLVLDNGQHILLR
;
A
#
# COMPACT_ATOMS: atom_id res chain seq x y z
N MET A 1 -12.82 -64.34 0.68
CA MET A 1 -11.78 -63.66 1.45
C MET A 1 -11.96 -62.17 1.22
N PRO A 2 -12.34 -61.38 2.21
CA PRO A 2 -12.46 -59.92 2.06
C PRO A 2 -11.10 -59.26 2.31
N ASN A 3 -10.73 -58.36 1.44
CA ASN A 3 -9.58 -57.48 1.55
C ASN A 3 -9.86 -56.40 2.61
N ASP A 4 -9.08 -56.44 3.65
CA ASP A 4 -9.03 -55.44 4.73
C ASP A 4 -8.19 -54.27 4.23
N GLN A 5 -8.83 -53.17 3.81
CA GLN A 5 -8.17 -51.91 3.58
C GLN A 5 -8.20 -51.11 4.91
N THR A 6 -7.09 -51.20 5.62
CA THR A 6 -6.82 -50.34 6.78
C THR A 6 -6.80 -48.89 6.37
N ASN A 7 -7.80 -48.18 6.86
CA ASN A 7 -7.93 -46.73 6.83
C ASN A 7 -6.83 -46.15 7.76
N GLU A 8 -5.70 -45.72 7.20
CA GLU A 8 -4.71 -44.96 7.94
C GLU A 8 -5.30 -43.56 8.22
N ALA A 9 -5.86 -43.45 9.41
CA ALA A 9 -6.21 -42.14 9.98
C ALA A 9 -4.91 -41.33 10.08
N HIS A 10 -4.83 -40.23 9.34
CA HIS A 10 -3.81 -39.19 9.54
C HIS A 10 -3.85 -38.72 11.00
N SER A 11 -2.91 -39.18 11.79
CA SER A 11 -2.64 -38.59 13.12
C SER A 11 -2.26 -37.12 12.91
N PRO A 12 -2.84 -36.18 13.67
CA PRO A 12 -2.38 -34.80 13.64
C PRO A 12 -0.89 -34.78 14.01
N SER A 13 -0.06 -34.24 13.13
CA SER A 13 1.36 -33.99 13.38
C SER A 13 1.49 -33.29 14.73
N ALA A 14 2.27 -33.88 15.65
CA ALA A 14 2.54 -33.26 16.95
C ALA A 14 3.14 -31.87 16.70
N THR A 15 2.44 -30.84 17.19
CA THR A 15 2.91 -29.44 17.09
C THR A 15 4.28 -29.33 17.76
N ARG A 16 5.30 -28.86 17.05
CA ARG A 16 6.68 -28.68 17.55
C ARG A 16 6.74 -27.65 18.68
N PHE A 17 5.77 -26.72 18.73
CA PHE A 17 5.66 -25.65 19.72
C PHE A 17 4.36 -25.80 20.52
N ASP A 18 4.41 -25.65 21.84
CA ASP A 18 3.21 -25.44 22.63
C ASP A 18 2.58 -24.06 22.31
N ALA A 19 1.32 -23.89 22.69
CA ALA A 19 0.55 -22.71 22.33
C ALA A 19 1.14 -21.39 22.88
N VAL A 20 1.74 -21.43 24.07
CA VAL A 20 2.32 -20.25 24.74
C VAL A 20 3.64 -19.89 24.05
N THR A 21 4.51 -20.86 23.81
CA THR A 21 5.78 -20.65 23.11
C THR A 21 5.54 -20.09 21.71
N LEU A 22 4.57 -20.62 20.97
CA LEU A 22 4.23 -20.11 19.65
C LEU A 22 3.76 -18.65 19.68
N GLU A 23 2.88 -18.30 20.60
CA GLU A 23 2.38 -16.94 20.77
C GLU A 23 3.53 -15.96 21.12
N VAL A 24 4.43 -16.36 22.00
CA VAL A 24 5.61 -15.57 22.35
C VAL A 24 6.51 -15.35 21.14
N LEU A 25 6.83 -16.41 20.39
CA LEU A 25 7.69 -16.32 19.21
C LEU A 25 7.07 -15.45 18.12
N TRP A 26 5.78 -15.62 17.84
CA TRP A 26 5.07 -14.80 16.86
C TRP A 26 5.00 -13.33 17.25
N THR A 27 4.65 -13.05 18.52
CA THR A 27 4.66 -11.68 19.06
C THR A 27 6.05 -11.04 18.96
N ARG A 28 7.12 -11.81 19.18
CA ARG A 28 8.50 -11.32 19.02
C ARG A 28 8.83 -10.99 17.56
N LEU A 29 8.38 -11.80 16.58
CA LEU A 29 8.55 -11.47 15.16
C LEU A 29 7.83 -10.16 14.81
N ILE A 30 6.57 -9.97 15.26
CA ILE A 30 5.81 -8.73 15.05
C ILE A 30 6.51 -7.54 15.73
N SER A 31 6.94 -7.69 16.98
CA SER A 31 7.66 -6.64 17.69
C SER A 31 8.97 -6.26 17.01
N THR A 32 9.65 -7.22 16.39
CA THR A 32 10.88 -6.99 15.63
C THR A 32 10.64 -6.12 14.40
N VAL A 33 9.61 -6.39 13.62
CA VAL A 33 9.27 -5.56 12.45
C VAL A 33 8.74 -4.19 12.87
N ASP A 34 8.03 -4.08 14.00
CA ASP A 34 7.61 -2.79 14.56
C ASP A 34 8.80 -1.94 15.05
N GLU A 35 9.80 -2.57 15.66
CA GLU A 35 11.05 -1.89 16.05
C GLU A 35 11.85 -1.42 14.82
N ALA A 36 11.93 -2.24 13.79
CA ALA A 36 12.55 -1.88 12.51
C ALA A 36 11.82 -0.72 11.84
N ALA A 37 10.51 -0.75 11.80
CA ALA A 37 9.65 0.32 11.30
C ALA A 37 9.88 1.66 12.02
N LYS A 38 9.94 1.63 13.36
CA LYS A 38 10.27 2.81 14.18
C LYS A 38 11.69 3.32 13.93
N THR A 39 12.65 2.41 13.73
CA THR A 39 14.03 2.76 13.43
C THR A 39 14.12 3.44 12.06
N LEU A 40 13.53 2.83 11.04
CA LEU A 40 13.45 3.41 9.70
C LEU A 40 12.86 4.81 9.74
N ARG A 41 11.70 4.99 10.37
CA ARG A 41 11.04 6.30 10.50
C ARG A 41 11.91 7.35 11.15
N ARG A 42 12.65 7.00 12.23
CA ARG A 42 13.50 7.93 12.98
C ARG A 42 14.79 8.32 12.25
N THR A 43 15.26 7.49 11.34
CA THR A 43 16.51 7.71 10.59
C THR A 43 16.26 8.21 9.18
N SER A 44 15.00 8.28 8.73
CA SER A 44 14.62 8.75 7.40
C SER A 44 14.70 10.28 7.27
N PHE A 45 14.81 10.74 6.04
CA PHE A 45 15.03 12.13 5.66
C PHE A 45 13.78 12.79 5.08
N SER A 46 12.93 12.03 4.40
CA SER A 46 11.73 12.58 3.76
C SER A 46 10.53 12.61 4.71
N THR A 47 9.65 13.62 4.53
CA THR A 47 8.38 13.72 5.27
C THR A 47 7.42 12.59 4.93
N LEU A 48 7.56 11.97 3.75
CA LEU A 48 6.74 10.82 3.37
C LEU A 48 7.00 9.61 4.27
N VAL A 49 8.23 9.36 4.60
CA VAL A 49 8.62 8.26 5.47
C VAL A 49 8.43 8.63 6.95
N ASN A 50 8.97 9.77 7.40
CA ASN A 50 9.01 10.07 8.83
C ASN A 50 7.70 10.63 9.41
N GLU A 51 6.85 11.31 8.60
CA GLU A 51 5.58 11.90 9.04
C GLU A 51 4.36 11.15 8.51
N SER A 52 4.38 10.79 7.21
CA SER A 52 3.22 10.13 6.59
C SER A 52 3.20 8.62 6.77
N ASN A 53 4.28 7.99 7.28
CA ASN A 53 4.45 6.54 7.46
C ASN A 53 4.30 5.74 6.15
N ASP A 54 4.72 6.32 4.99
CA ASP A 54 4.58 5.67 3.69
C ASP A 54 5.68 4.63 3.45
N PHE A 55 5.66 3.56 4.25
CA PHE A 55 6.59 2.44 4.19
C PHE A 55 6.02 1.18 4.85
N ALA A 56 6.69 0.04 4.63
CA ALA A 56 6.43 -1.22 5.32
C ALA A 56 7.73 -2.00 5.59
N CYS A 57 7.71 -2.83 6.65
CA CYS A 57 8.74 -3.80 6.98
C CYS A 57 8.11 -5.18 7.16
N VAL A 58 8.75 -6.23 6.63
CA VAL A 58 8.25 -7.60 6.65
C VAL A 58 9.39 -8.57 6.96
N ILE A 59 9.09 -9.63 7.70
CA ILE A 59 9.90 -10.84 7.78
C ILE A 59 9.20 -11.94 6.98
N THR A 60 9.96 -12.62 6.12
CA THR A 60 9.50 -13.84 5.43
C THR A 60 10.37 -15.03 5.87
N ASP A 61 9.87 -16.23 5.65
CA ASP A 61 10.72 -17.42 5.72
C ASP A 61 11.71 -17.50 4.54
N ALA A 62 12.46 -18.58 4.48
CA ALA A 62 13.45 -18.82 3.43
C ALA A 62 12.85 -18.93 2.01
N ASP A 63 11.55 -19.19 1.87
CA ASP A 63 10.85 -19.30 0.58
C ASP A 63 10.07 -18.03 0.21
N GLY A 64 10.17 -16.98 1.02
CA GLY A 64 9.50 -15.70 0.80
C GLY A 64 8.05 -15.70 1.26
N ARG A 65 7.60 -16.66 2.10
CA ARG A 65 6.27 -16.65 2.72
C ARG A 65 6.27 -15.67 3.90
N SER A 66 5.30 -14.77 3.95
CA SER A 66 5.21 -13.75 5.00
C SER A 66 4.92 -14.34 6.38
N LEU A 67 5.72 -13.97 7.39
CA LEU A 67 5.54 -14.36 8.79
C LEU A 67 5.01 -13.21 9.66
N ALA A 68 5.55 -12.03 9.48
CA ALA A 68 5.16 -10.82 10.22
C ALA A 68 5.35 -9.57 9.36
N GLN A 69 4.44 -8.63 9.51
CA GLN A 69 4.48 -7.29 8.94
C GLN A 69 4.30 -6.28 10.08
N ASN A 70 4.93 -5.10 9.98
CA ASN A 70 4.77 -4.07 10.99
C ASN A 70 3.30 -3.63 11.13
N THR A 71 2.90 -3.39 12.37
CA THR A 71 1.49 -3.14 12.74
C THR A 71 0.96 -1.85 12.11
N GLU A 72 1.74 -0.78 12.15
CA GLU A 72 1.39 0.52 11.55
C GLU A 72 1.84 0.58 10.08
N SER A 73 1.32 -0.33 9.24
CA SER A 73 1.65 -0.38 7.82
C SER A 73 0.53 0.21 6.96
N ILE A 74 0.89 0.60 5.74
CA ILE A 74 -0.07 1.02 4.72
C ILE A 74 -0.73 -0.21 4.11
N PRO A 75 -2.08 -0.24 3.99
CA PRO A 75 -2.80 -1.38 3.41
C PRO A 75 -2.33 -1.79 2.02
N SER A 76 -1.90 -0.85 1.22
CA SER A 76 -1.37 -1.10 -0.13
C SER A 76 -0.10 -1.95 -0.18
N PHE A 77 0.56 -2.15 0.96
CA PHE A 77 1.76 -2.99 1.06
C PHE A 77 1.47 -4.41 1.59
N ILE A 78 0.20 -4.69 1.91
CA ILE A 78 -0.22 -6.03 2.35
C ILE A 78 0.02 -7.05 1.24
N GLY A 79 0.82 -8.07 1.53
CA GLY A 79 1.13 -9.15 0.59
C GLY A 79 2.04 -8.77 -0.59
N THR A 80 2.41 -7.49 -0.79
CA THR A 80 3.28 -7.09 -1.91
C THR A 80 4.74 -7.45 -1.67
N LEU A 81 5.29 -7.18 -0.48
CA LEU A 81 6.69 -7.53 -0.17
C LEU A 81 7.00 -9.02 -0.27
N PRO A 82 6.14 -9.95 0.20
CA PRO A 82 6.35 -11.38 -0.04
C PRO A 82 6.41 -11.75 -1.53
N VAL A 83 5.58 -11.12 -2.37
CA VAL A 83 5.64 -11.29 -3.84
C VAL A 83 6.97 -10.78 -4.38
N THR A 84 7.44 -9.62 -3.90
CA THR A 84 8.74 -9.06 -4.29
C THR A 84 9.90 -10.00 -3.89
N VAL A 85 9.87 -10.55 -2.67
CA VAL A 85 10.89 -11.50 -2.20
C VAL A 85 10.91 -12.74 -3.08
N LYS A 86 9.74 -13.33 -3.38
CA LYS A 86 9.62 -14.51 -4.27
C LYS A 86 10.14 -14.20 -5.68
N ALA A 87 9.82 -13.01 -6.22
CA ALA A 87 10.32 -12.59 -7.53
C ALA A 87 11.84 -12.40 -7.56
N ILE A 88 12.42 -11.81 -6.52
CA ILE A 88 13.87 -11.67 -6.35
C ILE A 88 14.56 -13.05 -6.22
N ILE A 89 13.96 -13.97 -5.46
CA ILE A 89 14.47 -15.35 -5.36
C ILE A 89 14.47 -16.03 -6.74
N ALA A 90 13.41 -15.85 -7.52
CA ALA A 90 13.29 -16.43 -8.86
C ALA A 90 14.29 -15.82 -9.86
N GLU A 91 14.52 -14.52 -9.81
CA GLU A 91 15.39 -13.79 -10.74
C GLU A 91 16.88 -13.99 -10.42
N ILE A 92 17.26 -13.81 -9.16
CA ILE A 92 18.65 -13.82 -8.72
C ILE A 92 19.12 -15.24 -8.34
N GLY A 93 18.24 -16.03 -7.72
CA GLY A 93 18.54 -17.36 -7.19
C GLY A 93 19.22 -17.31 -5.82
N LYS A 94 18.74 -18.11 -4.85
CA LYS A 94 19.31 -18.18 -3.48
C LYS A 94 20.81 -18.55 -3.49
N ALA A 95 21.25 -19.39 -4.43
CA ALA A 95 22.65 -19.80 -4.56
C ALA A 95 23.62 -18.67 -4.91
N ASN A 96 23.11 -17.56 -5.46
CA ASN A 96 23.88 -16.39 -5.81
C ASN A 96 23.87 -15.32 -4.71
N MET A 97 23.21 -15.57 -3.58
CA MET A 97 23.17 -14.68 -2.43
C MET A 97 24.19 -15.08 -1.38
N VAL A 98 24.83 -14.10 -0.78
CA VAL A 98 25.85 -14.32 0.27
C VAL A 98 25.55 -13.39 1.47
N PRO A 99 26.09 -13.70 2.67
CA PRO A 99 25.95 -12.83 3.84
C PRO A 99 26.39 -11.39 3.54
N GLY A 100 25.61 -10.41 3.96
CA GLY A 100 25.85 -8.99 3.71
C GLY A 100 25.30 -8.46 2.38
N ASP A 101 24.66 -9.29 1.56
CA ASP A 101 23.94 -8.81 0.38
C ASP A 101 22.68 -8.03 0.76
N ILE A 102 22.39 -6.98 -0.02
CA ILE A 102 21.09 -6.30 -0.02
C ILE A 102 20.66 -6.13 -1.48
N LEU A 103 19.49 -6.66 -1.78
CA LEU A 103 18.88 -6.59 -3.10
C LEU A 103 17.88 -5.44 -3.15
N VAL A 104 17.70 -4.88 -4.35
CA VAL A 104 16.81 -3.74 -4.57
C VAL A 104 15.99 -3.93 -5.83
N THR A 105 14.76 -3.43 -5.81
CA THR A 105 13.93 -3.23 -7.02
C THR A 105 12.85 -2.20 -6.74
N ASN A 106 12.36 -1.55 -7.79
CA ASN A 106 11.11 -0.80 -7.78
C ASN A 106 10.20 -1.17 -8.96
N THR A 107 10.42 -2.34 -9.56
CA THR A 107 9.64 -2.82 -10.71
C THR A 107 8.16 -3.01 -10.33
N PRO A 108 7.20 -2.24 -10.88
CA PRO A 108 5.82 -2.21 -10.39
C PRO A 108 5.07 -3.54 -10.43
N TRP A 109 5.33 -4.39 -11.43
CA TRP A 109 4.61 -5.66 -11.62
C TRP A 109 5.01 -6.77 -10.64
N ILE A 110 6.14 -6.60 -9.94
CA ILE A 110 6.63 -7.57 -8.94
C ILE A 110 6.81 -6.95 -7.55
N ALA A 111 6.55 -5.64 -7.41
CA ALA A 111 6.65 -4.91 -6.15
C ALA A 111 5.31 -4.24 -5.81
N THR A 112 5.34 -3.03 -5.30
CA THR A 112 4.17 -2.33 -4.74
C THR A 112 3.32 -1.59 -5.78
N GLY A 113 3.67 -1.66 -7.05
CA GLY A 113 2.83 -1.20 -8.16
C GLY A 113 3.18 0.17 -8.74
N HIS A 114 4.25 0.86 -8.30
CA HIS A 114 4.83 2.04 -8.96
C HIS A 114 6.32 2.23 -8.65
N LEU A 115 7.00 3.06 -9.48
CA LEU A 115 8.45 3.25 -9.36
C LEU A 115 8.88 3.99 -8.09
N ASN A 116 8.01 4.79 -7.49
CA ASN A 116 8.36 5.56 -6.29
C ASN A 116 8.66 4.70 -5.06
N ASP A 117 8.13 3.49 -4.99
CA ASP A 117 8.34 2.59 -3.86
C ASP A 117 9.60 1.75 -4.10
N ILE A 118 10.70 2.12 -3.44
CA ILE A 118 11.95 1.36 -3.50
C ILE A 118 11.89 0.25 -2.47
N SER A 119 11.92 -1.00 -2.94
CA SER A 119 11.91 -2.20 -2.09
C SER A 119 13.31 -2.76 -1.91
N LEU A 120 13.71 -2.99 -0.66
CA LEU A 120 14.97 -3.60 -0.28
C LEU A 120 14.72 -4.96 0.35
N ILE A 121 15.55 -5.94 -0.01
CA ILE A 121 15.46 -7.31 0.49
C ILE A 121 16.85 -7.75 0.97
N LYS A 122 16.92 -8.22 2.22
CA LYS A 122 18.14 -8.73 2.84
C LYS A 122 17.99 -10.21 3.18
N PRO A 123 18.75 -11.13 2.56
CA PRO A 123 18.78 -12.53 2.96
C PRO A 123 19.44 -12.64 4.35
N ILE A 124 18.82 -13.40 5.24
CA ILE A 124 19.31 -13.66 6.59
C ILE A 124 19.86 -15.06 6.67
N PHE A 125 21.12 -15.15 7.08
CA PHE A 125 21.87 -16.41 7.14
C PHE A 125 22.01 -16.91 8.57
N HIS A 126 21.84 -18.22 8.73
CA HIS A 126 22.22 -18.95 9.93
C HIS A 126 22.92 -20.24 9.51
N ASP A 127 24.09 -20.53 10.09
CA ASP A 127 24.93 -21.69 9.75
C ASP A 127 25.15 -21.89 8.24
N GLY A 128 25.40 -20.77 7.52
CA GLY A 128 25.69 -20.76 6.09
C GLY A 128 24.47 -20.99 5.18
N ARG A 129 23.26 -21.06 5.71
CA ARG A 129 22.00 -21.20 4.97
C ARG A 129 21.13 -19.97 5.13
N ILE A 130 20.36 -19.64 4.09
CA ILE A 130 19.31 -18.61 4.20
C ILE A 130 18.15 -19.20 5.01
N VAL A 131 17.82 -18.58 6.14
CA VAL A 131 16.72 -19.00 7.02
C VAL A 131 15.51 -18.07 6.96
N ALA A 132 15.71 -16.85 6.46
CA ALA A 132 14.66 -15.83 6.33
C ALA A 132 15.09 -14.75 5.33
N PHE A 133 14.13 -13.87 4.97
CA PHE A 133 14.42 -12.57 4.38
C PHE A 133 13.81 -11.47 5.22
N ALA A 134 14.57 -10.41 5.46
CA ALA A 134 14.04 -9.13 5.88
C ALA A 134 13.76 -8.29 4.63
N ALA A 135 12.58 -7.70 4.55
CA ALA A 135 12.21 -6.85 3.44
C ALA A 135 11.59 -5.55 3.93
N SER A 136 11.87 -4.45 3.23
CA SER A 136 11.21 -3.18 3.43
C SER A 136 10.89 -2.51 2.10
N THR A 137 9.89 -1.66 2.10
CA THR A 137 9.60 -0.73 1.01
C THR A 137 9.35 0.65 1.60
N ALA A 138 9.79 1.68 0.91
CA ALA A 138 9.52 3.07 1.30
C ALA A 138 9.31 3.94 0.06
N HIS A 139 8.36 4.87 0.17
CA HIS A 139 8.01 5.79 -0.89
C HIS A 139 9.06 6.90 -1.01
N ALA A 140 9.80 6.92 -2.13
CA ALA A 140 10.72 8.01 -2.45
C ALA A 140 9.94 9.27 -2.87
N PRO A 141 10.27 10.46 -2.35
CA PRO A 141 9.61 11.71 -2.71
C PRO A 141 9.77 12.07 -4.18
N ASP A 142 10.88 11.66 -4.78
CA ASP A 142 11.23 11.85 -6.18
C ASP A 142 11.99 10.63 -6.70
N ILE A 143 11.59 10.15 -7.86
CA ILE A 143 12.24 9.07 -8.60
C ILE A 143 12.68 9.53 -10.00
N GLY A 144 12.72 10.84 -10.25
CA GLY A 144 12.98 11.42 -11.55
C GLY A 144 11.74 11.51 -12.44
N GLY A 145 11.95 11.56 -13.72
CA GLY A 145 10.86 11.58 -14.72
C GLY A 145 9.83 12.69 -14.53
N LYS A 146 8.60 12.42 -14.91
CA LYS A 146 7.43 13.31 -14.79
C LYS A 146 6.78 13.21 -13.41
N VAL A 147 7.47 13.21 -12.33
CA VAL A 147 7.04 13.06 -10.93
C VAL A 147 5.53 12.88 -10.76
N ARG A 148 5.04 11.64 -10.69
CA ARG A 148 3.60 11.29 -10.51
C ARG A 148 2.63 12.07 -11.42
N SER A 149 3.12 12.49 -12.59
CA SER A 149 2.24 13.19 -13.54
C SER A 149 1.19 12.22 -14.08
N ILE A 150 -0.07 12.56 -13.86
CA ILE A 150 -1.21 11.84 -14.46
C ILE A 150 -1.17 11.83 -15.99
N GLU A 151 -0.35 12.67 -16.61
CA GLU A 151 -0.16 12.77 -18.06
C GLU A 151 0.89 11.78 -18.61
N ALA A 152 1.63 11.07 -17.76
CA ALA A 152 2.51 10.01 -18.21
C ALA A 152 1.69 8.89 -18.88
N ARG A 153 2.14 8.41 -20.02
CA ARG A 153 1.47 7.38 -20.82
C ARG A 153 2.11 6.01 -20.66
N GLU A 154 3.41 6.03 -20.44
CA GLU A 154 4.24 4.85 -20.31
C GLU A 154 5.14 4.97 -19.09
N ILE A 155 5.51 3.83 -18.50
CA ILE A 155 6.37 3.77 -17.33
C ILE A 155 7.73 4.44 -17.55
N PHE A 156 8.24 4.47 -18.79
CA PHE A 156 9.51 5.12 -19.13
C PHE A 156 9.50 6.64 -18.91
N GLU A 157 8.32 7.25 -18.84
CA GLU A 157 8.17 8.67 -18.53
C GLU A 157 8.14 8.94 -17.01
N GLU A 158 7.92 7.91 -16.19
CA GLU A 158 7.66 8.06 -14.74
C GLU A 158 8.91 8.22 -13.90
N GLY A 159 10.06 7.71 -14.35
CA GLY A 159 11.29 7.91 -13.63
C GLY A 159 12.30 6.77 -13.71
N PHE A 160 13.17 6.71 -12.73
CA PHE A 160 14.28 5.76 -12.66
C PHE A 160 13.77 4.36 -12.29
N HIS A 161 13.83 3.45 -13.24
CA HIS A 161 13.44 2.05 -13.07
C HIS A 161 14.64 1.24 -12.59
N ILE A 162 14.48 0.56 -11.46
CA ILE A 162 15.48 -0.30 -10.82
C ILE A 162 14.99 -1.75 -10.99
N PRO A 163 15.58 -2.55 -11.90
CA PRO A 163 15.28 -3.97 -11.99
C PRO A 163 15.80 -4.71 -10.75
N PRO A 164 15.38 -5.98 -10.52
CA PRO A 164 15.96 -6.79 -9.48
C PRO A 164 17.49 -6.86 -9.58
N MET A 165 18.21 -6.34 -8.59
CA MET A 165 19.67 -6.33 -8.58
C MET A 165 20.23 -6.27 -7.16
N LYS A 166 21.52 -6.54 -7.01
CA LYS A 166 22.24 -6.29 -5.74
C LYS A 166 22.63 -4.83 -5.65
N MET A 167 22.16 -4.15 -4.61
CA MET A 167 22.58 -2.80 -4.25
C MET A 167 23.82 -2.82 -3.35
N VAL A 168 23.92 -3.84 -2.49
CA VAL A 168 25.08 -4.13 -1.65
C VAL A 168 25.49 -5.59 -1.90
N SER A 169 26.76 -5.83 -2.15
CA SER A 169 27.31 -7.16 -2.38
C SER A 169 28.32 -7.50 -1.28
N ALA A 170 28.07 -8.54 -0.49
CA ALA A 170 28.90 -8.96 0.63
C ALA A 170 29.33 -7.80 1.56
N GLY A 171 28.39 -6.92 1.89
CA GLY A 171 28.61 -5.74 2.74
C GLY A 171 29.20 -4.52 2.02
N THR A 172 29.52 -4.62 0.72
CA THR A 172 30.11 -3.51 -0.06
C THR A 172 29.04 -2.87 -0.96
N PRO A 173 28.71 -1.58 -0.76
CA PRO A 173 27.75 -0.85 -1.61
C PRO A 173 28.23 -0.73 -3.07
N ASP A 174 27.31 -0.87 -4.02
CA ASP A 174 27.58 -0.63 -5.44
C ASP A 174 27.62 0.88 -5.71
N ALA A 175 28.81 1.44 -5.87
CA ALA A 175 29.01 2.85 -6.15
C ALA A 175 28.34 3.30 -7.47
N THR A 176 28.18 2.39 -8.45
CA THR A 176 27.53 2.72 -9.71
C THR A 176 26.03 2.91 -9.51
N PHE A 177 25.38 2.03 -8.75
CA PHE A 177 23.97 2.16 -8.39
C PHE A 177 23.69 3.52 -7.74
N PHE A 178 24.44 3.88 -6.68
CA PHE A 178 24.22 5.15 -5.97
C PHE A 178 24.50 6.37 -6.85
N ARG A 179 25.50 6.32 -7.72
CA ARG A 179 25.75 7.41 -8.70
C ARG A 179 24.59 7.58 -9.66
N LEU A 180 24.00 6.49 -10.17
CA LEU A 180 22.85 6.53 -11.06
C LEU A 180 21.60 7.04 -10.34
N LEU A 181 21.32 6.55 -9.12
CA LEU A 181 20.21 7.01 -8.29
C LEU A 181 20.28 8.53 -8.06
N ARG A 182 21.43 9.01 -7.58
CA ARG A 182 21.64 10.45 -7.33
C ARG A 182 21.49 11.32 -8.58
N ALA A 183 21.92 10.82 -9.73
CA ALA A 183 21.82 11.55 -11.00
C ALA A 183 20.39 11.57 -11.57
N ALA A 184 19.56 10.59 -11.20
CA ALA A 184 18.20 10.43 -11.71
C ALA A 184 17.16 11.28 -10.97
N VAL A 185 17.42 11.67 -9.70
CA VAL A 185 16.42 12.30 -8.83
C VAL A 185 16.77 13.76 -8.52
N ARG A 186 15.74 14.57 -8.21
CA ARG A 186 15.90 16.02 -7.86
C ARG A 186 16.32 16.23 -6.41
N THR A 187 16.06 15.24 -5.54
CA THR A 187 16.33 15.28 -4.10
C THR A 187 17.24 14.13 -3.67
N PRO A 188 18.49 14.07 -4.20
CA PRO A 188 19.36 12.90 -4.03
C PRO A 188 19.70 12.58 -2.57
N ASP A 189 19.91 13.59 -1.72
CA ASP A 189 20.27 13.38 -0.32
C ASP A 189 19.11 12.78 0.48
N GLN A 190 17.85 13.17 0.17
CA GLN A 190 16.67 12.59 0.80
C GLN A 190 16.45 11.15 0.33
N THR A 191 16.47 10.92 -0.99
CA THR A 191 16.22 9.60 -1.57
C THR A 191 17.25 8.58 -1.14
N GLU A 192 18.54 8.93 -1.21
CA GLU A 192 19.63 8.05 -0.74
C GLU A 192 19.57 7.86 0.79
N GLY A 193 19.28 8.93 1.55
CA GLY A 193 19.12 8.87 3.00
C GLY A 193 18.01 7.91 3.42
N ASP A 194 16.86 7.92 2.74
CA ASP A 194 15.74 7.00 3.01
C ASP A 194 16.10 5.55 2.64
N VAL A 195 16.87 5.33 1.57
CA VAL A 195 17.40 3.99 1.23
C VAL A 195 18.28 3.46 2.36
N TRP A 196 19.21 4.28 2.92
CA TRP A 196 20.04 3.88 4.06
C TRP A 196 19.25 3.72 5.36
N ALA A 197 18.18 4.48 5.56
CA ALA A 197 17.27 4.28 6.68
C ALA A 197 16.57 2.91 6.62
N GLN A 198 16.17 2.46 5.42
CA GLN A 198 15.64 1.10 5.22
C GLN A 198 16.71 0.05 5.57
N VAL A 199 17.96 0.21 5.10
CA VAL A 199 19.07 -0.71 5.43
C VAL A 199 19.22 -0.85 6.95
N THR A 200 19.18 0.27 7.69
CA THR A 200 19.26 0.26 9.16
C THR A 200 18.13 -0.57 9.81
N GLY A 201 16.91 -0.48 9.26
CA GLY A 201 15.78 -1.32 9.69
C GLY A 201 16.01 -2.81 9.40
N LEU A 202 16.51 -3.15 8.20
CA LEU A 202 16.81 -4.53 7.83
C LEU A 202 17.93 -5.14 8.69
N ASP A 203 18.97 -4.36 9.02
CA ASP A 203 20.06 -4.79 9.91
C ASP A 203 19.56 -5.05 11.34
N LEU A 204 18.56 -4.29 11.79
CA LEU A 204 17.93 -4.54 13.07
C LEU A 204 17.16 -5.86 13.05
N ILE A 205 16.37 -6.13 12.00
CA ILE A 205 15.65 -7.40 11.85
C ILE A 205 16.63 -8.57 11.88
N GLU A 206 17.74 -8.51 11.12
CA GLU A 206 18.77 -9.56 11.09
C GLU A 206 19.29 -9.87 12.50
N ARG A 207 19.71 -8.85 13.26
CA ARG A 207 20.21 -9.02 14.65
C ARG A 207 19.16 -9.65 15.56
N ARG A 208 17.91 -9.16 15.52
CA ARG A 208 16.82 -9.67 16.36
C ARG A 208 16.45 -11.11 16.03
N LEU A 209 16.50 -11.50 14.75
CA LEU A 209 16.29 -12.89 14.35
C LEU A 209 17.44 -13.79 14.79
N ALA A 210 18.69 -13.33 14.71
CA ALA A 210 19.83 -14.08 15.23
C ALA A 210 19.71 -14.31 16.76
N ASP A 211 19.31 -13.27 17.52
CA ASP A 211 19.05 -13.38 18.96
C ASP A 211 17.93 -14.40 19.25
N LEU A 212 16.82 -14.34 18.49
CA LEU A 212 15.69 -15.26 18.64
C LEU A 212 16.09 -16.72 18.35
N ILE A 213 16.80 -16.96 17.25
CA ILE A 213 17.28 -18.28 16.84
C ILE A 213 18.20 -18.86 17.93
N ALA A 214 19.14 -18.06 18.47
CA ALA A 214 20.06 -18.48 19.50
C ALA A 214 19.35 -18.77 20.84
N GLU A 215 18.43 -17.91 21.28
CA GLU A 215 17.70 -18.05 22.54
C GLU A 215 16.82 -19.30 22.60
N TYR A 216 16.18 -19.64 21.47
CA TYR A 216 15.28 -20.80 21.40
C TYR A 216 15.93 -22.04 20.77
N ALA A 217 17.24 -21.97 20.50
CA ALA A 217 18.02 -23.06 19.88
C ALA A 217 17.34 -23.61 18.62
N LEU A 218 16.92 -22.70 17.71
CA LEU A 218 16.30 -23.06 16.45
C LEU A 218 17.37 -23.33 15.39
N ASP A 219 17.20 -24.36 14.58
CA ASP A 219 18.06 -24.61 13.41
C ASP A 219 17.71 -23.71 12.23
N ASP A 220 16.41 -23.37 12.11
CA ASP A 220 15.80 -22.53 11.09
C ASP A 220 14.41 -22.03 11.55
N LEU A 221 13.70 -21.32 10.69
CA LEU A 221 12.34 -20.83 10.98
C LEU A 221 11.22 -21.68 10.34
N ASP A 222 11.51 -22.74 9.62
CA ASP A 222 10.54 -23.46 8.77
C ASP A 222 9.37 -24.05 9.56
N ALA A 223 9.65 -24.66 10.72
CA ALA A 223 8.61 -25.22 11.58
C ALA A 223 7.75 -24.12 12.21
N LEU A 224 8.37 -23.04 12.66
CA LEU A 224 7.67 -21.87 13.21
C LEU A 224 6.79 -21.21 12.14
N ALA A 225 7.33 -21.01 10.94
CA ALA A 225 6.62 -20.45 9.79
C ALA A 225 5.39 -21.28 9.44
N SER A 226 5.54 -22.59 9.32
CA SER A 226 4.46 -23.50 8.97
C SER A 226 3.32 -23.48 10.00
N GLU A 227 3.65 -23.42 11.29
CA GLU A 227 2.65 -23.35 12.36
C GLU A 227 1.90 -22.01 12.37
N ILE A 228 2.61 -20.87 12.28
CA ILE A 228 2.01 -19.53 12.24
C ILE A 228 1.09 -19.40 11.01
N ILE A 229 1.60 -19.73 9.83
CA ILE A 229 0.86 -19.64 8.56
C ILE A 229 -0.37 -20.54 8.60
N GLY A 230 -0.21 -21.80 9.03
CA GLY A 230 -1.29 -22.78 9.10
C GLY A 230 -2.43 -22.33 10.05
N ARG A 231 -2.11 -21.76 11.21
CA ARG A 231 -3.13 -21.24 12.15
C ARG A 231 -3.90 -20.07 11.56
N CYS A 232 -3.20 -19.14 10.90
CA CYS A 232 -3.84 -17.99 10.27
C CYS A 232 -4.73 -18.41 9.09
N GLU A 233 -4.26 -19.34 8.27
CA GLU A 233 -5.05 -19.92 7.18
C GLU A 233 -6.32 -20.59 7.70
N GLN A 234 -6.20 -21.44 8.71
CA GLN A 234 -7.38 -22.08 9.34
C GLN A 234 -8.35 -21.07 9.94
N ALA A 235 -7.85 -19.98 10.55
CA ALA A 235 -8.70 -18.92 11.08
C ALA A 235 -9.46 -18.20 9.96
N MET A 236 -8.78 -17.88 8.87
CA MET A 236 -9.41 -17.22 7.70
C MET A 236 -10.42 -18.15 7.01
N ARG A 237 -10.09 -19.43 6.82
CA ARG A 237 -11.01 -20.43 6.27
C ARG A 237 -12.28 -20.58 7.12
N ARG A 238 -12.14 -20.63 8.45
CA ARG A 238 -13.31 -20.64 9.36
C ARG A 238 -14.15 -19.38 9.24
N ALA A 239 -13.51 -18.21 9.10
CA ALA A 239 -14.24 -16.96 8.90
C ALA A 239 -15.01 -16.96 7.56
N ILE A 240 -14.40 -17.47 6.49
CA ILE A 240 -15.06 -17.61 5.18
C ILE A 240 -16.23 -18.59 5.25
N THR A 241 -16.08 -19.74 5.90
CA THR A 241 -17.16 -20.76 6.06
C THR A 241 -18.39 -20.21 6.80
N SER A 242 -18.27 -19.09 7.53
CA SER A 242 -19.43 -18.43 8.14
C SER A 242 -20.27 -17.63 7.15
N LEU A 243 -19.82 -17.43 5.92
CA LEU A 243 -20.57 -16.79 4.85
C LEU A 243 -21.40 -17.82 4.09
N PRO A 244 -22.58 -17.46 3.56
CA PRO A 244 -23.30 -18.31 2.62
C PRO A 244 -22.49 -18.49 1.33
N ASP A 245 -22.46 -19.72 0.80
CA ASP A 245 -21.93 -19.97 -0.54
C ASP A 245 -22.74 -19.22 -1.58
N GLY A 246 -22.07 -18.71 -2.61
CA GLY A 246 -22.73 -17.99 -3.70
C GLY A 246 -21.85 -16.96 -4.39
N ASP A 247 -22.46 -16.33 -5.40
CA ASP A 247 -21.88 -15.26 -6.17
C ASP A 247 -22.42 -13.91 -5.71
N TYR A 248 -21.53 -12.96 -5.45
CA TYR A 248 -21.85 -11.60 -5.00
C TYR A 248 -21.24 -10.61 -5.97
N GLU A 249 -22.08 -9.81 -6.61
CA GLU A 249 -21.66 -8.88 -7.65
C GLU A 249 -21.84 -7.43 -7.21
N HIS A 250 -20.97 -6.56 -7.68
CA HIS A 250 -21.10 -5.12 -7.49
C HIS A 250 -20.48 -4.36 -8.66
N GLU A 251 -21.06 -3.21 -8.97
CA GLU A 251 -20.55 -2.28 -9.96
C GLU A 251 -20.54 -0.87 -9.37
N MET A 252 -19.47 -0.12 -9.62
CA MET A 252 -19.40 1.30 -9.29
C MET A 252 -18.59 2.07 -10.32
N GLN A 253 -18.79 3.38 -10.37
CA GLN A 253 -18.01 4.29 -11.19
C GLN A 253 -17.22 5.28 -10.35
N THR A 254 -16.07 5.71 -10.90
CA THR A 254 -15.25 6.79 -10.36
C THR A 254 -14.92 7.80 -11.45
N ASP A 255 -14.39 8.94 -11.03
CA ASP A 255 -14.18 10.10 -11.91
C ASP A 255 -13.31 9.79 -13.13
N GLY A 256 -12.22 9.02 -12.94
CA GLY A 256 -11.21 8.82 -13.97
C GLY A 256 -10.56 10.15 -14.40
N ILE A 257 -9.75 10.12 -15.43
CA ILE A 257 -9.14 11.33 -15.99
C ILE A 257 -9.91 11.81 -17.22
N ASP A 258 -9.84 11.11 -18.32
CA ASP A 258 -10.52 11.51 -19.57
C ASP A 258 -11.96 10.98 -19.60
N THR A 259 -12.19 9.77 -19.11
CA THR A 259 -13.49 9.10 -19.03
C THR A 259 -13.68 8.48 -17.65
N PRO A 260 -14.94 8.29 -17.20
CA PRO A 260 -15.21 7.54 -15.97
C PRO A 260 -14.65 6.12 -16.05
N ILE A 261 -14.20 5.63 -14.87
CA ILE A 261 -13.76 4.25 -14.72
C ILE A 261 -14.91 3.47 -14.10
N THR A 262 -15.26 2.35 -14.73
CA THR A 262 -16.22 1.37 -14.19
C THR A 262 -15.45 0.22 -13.56
N PHE A 263 -15.72 -0.06 -12.29
CA PHE A 263 -15.28 -1.27 -11.61
C PHE A 263 -16.41 -2.27 -11.61
N ARG A 264 -16.12 -3.50 -11.99
CA ARG A 264 -17.01 -4.65 -11.80
C ARG A 264 -16.30 -5.71 -11.00
N ILE A 265 -17.02 -6.30 -10.07
CA ILE A 265 -16.51 -7.39 -9.24
C ILE A 265 -17.53 -8.50 -9.21
N LYS A 266 -17.05 -9.73 -9.34
CA LYS A 266 -17.76 -10.95 -8.96
C LYS A 266 -16.95 -11.64 -7.89
N LEU A 267 -17.51 -11.72 -6.68
CA LEU A 267 -16.94 -12.43 -5.55
C LEU A 267 -17.69 -13.71 -5.33
N THR A 268 -17.02 -14.86 -5.46
CA THR A 268 -17.60 -16.19 -5.26
C THR A 268 -17.09 -16.75 -3.94
N VAL A 269 -18.01 -17.10 -3.04
CA VAL A 269 -17.73 -17.88 -1.83
C VAL A 269 -18.05 -19.34 -2.13
N ALA A 270 -17.07 -20.22 -1.93
CA ALA A 270 -17.22 -21.65 -2.14
C ALA A 270 -16.54 -22.42 -1.00
N GLY A 271 -17.32 -22.88 -0.04
CA GLY A 271 -16.87 -23.56 1.17
C GLY A 271 -15.98 -22.66 2.03
N ASP A 272 -14.68 -22.88 2.02
CA ASP A 272 -13.70 -22.17 2.84
C ASP A 272 -12.73 -21.27 2.04
N ALA A 273 -13.10 -20.96 0.78
CA ALA A 273 -12.29 -20.14 -0.12
C ALA A 273 -13.12 -19.03 -0.78
N ILE A 274 -12.44 -17.94 -1.13
CA ILE A 274 -13.00 -16.81 -1.86
C ILE A 274 -12.24 -16.62 -3.16
N ARG A 275 -13.00 -16.54 -4.28
CA ARG A 275 -12.49 -16.05 -5.56
C ARG A 275 -13.07 -14.68 -5.84
N VAL A 276 -12.22 -13.76 -6.28
CA VAL A 276 -12.59 -12.42 -6.75
C VAL A 276 -12.19 -12.28 -8.20
N ASP A 277 -13.15 -11.96 -9.06
CA ASP A 277 -12.94 -11.71 -10.49
C ASP A 277 -13.36 -10.28 -10.84
N TYR A 278 -12.46 -9.53 -11.44
CA TYR A 278 -12.68 -8.17 -11.92
C TYR A 278 -13.03 -8.11 -13.41
N ALA A 279 -13.52 -9.20 -14.01
CA ALA A 279 -13.97 -9.21 -15.41
C ALA A 279 -15.04 -8.14 -15.66
N GLY A 280 -14.90 -7.39 -16.75
CA GLY A 280 -15.78 -6.28 -17.10
C GLY A 280 -15.42 -4.93 -16.46
N THR A 281 -14.37 -4.85 -15.65
CA THR A 281 -13.75 -3.59 -15.26
C THR A 281 -13.12 -2.91 -16.47
N SER A 282 -13.12 -1.57 -16.49
CA SER A 282 -12.57 -0.73 -17.58
C SER A 282 -11.18 -1.19 -18.03
N GLU A 283 -10.89 -0.99 -19.31
CA GLU A 283 -9.56 -1.24 -19.87
C GLU A 283 -8.51 -0.27 -19.31
N GLN A 284 -7.23 -0.65 -19.42
CA GLN A 284 -6.11 0.23 -19.10
C GLN A 284 -6.16 1.51 -19.94
N VAL A 285 -5.63 2.59 -19.40
CA VAL A 285 -5.63 3.91 -20.05
C VAL A 285 -4.21 4.42 -20.28
N GLU A 286 -4.04 5.30 -21.26
CA GLU A 286 -2.78 6.03 -21.50
C GLU A 286 -2.63 7.20 -20.50
N ARG A 287 -2.76 6.90 -19.23
CA ARG A 287 -2.61 7.81 -18.08
C ARG A 287 -2.01 7.07 -16.90
N ALA A 288 -1.32 7.77 -16.04
CA ALA A 288 -0.58 7.19 -14.92
C ALA A 288 -1.49 6.75 -13.74
N ILE A 289 -2.64 6.15 -14.02
CA ILE A 289 -3.58 5.68 -12.97
C ILE A 289 -3.84 4.19 -13.01
N ASN A 290 -3.20 3.46 -13.92
CA ASN A 290 -3.37 2.01 -14.00
C ASN A 290 -2.82 1.33 -12.73
N CYS A 291 -3.48 0.28 -12.29
CA CYS A 291 -3.20 -0.41 -11.03
C CYS A 291 -2.66 -1.83 -11.31
N PRO A 292 -1.37 -2.10 -11.09
CA PRO A 292 -0.80 -3.44 -11.27
C PRO A 292 -1.46 -4.48 -10.38
N MET A 293 -1.45 -5.74 -10.84
CA MET A 293 -2.12 -6.86 -10.19
C MET A 293 -1.65 -7.07 -8.74
N THR A 294 -0.39 -6.80 -8.42
CA THR A 294 0.15 -6.86 -7.06
C THR A 294 -0.59 -5.92 -6.11
N TYR A 295 -0.85 -4.69 -6.55
CA TYR A 295 -1.61 -3.70 -5.77
C TYR A 295 -3.11 -4.04 -5.74
N THR A 296 -3.67 -4.51 -6.84
CA THR A 296 -5.06 -5.00 -6.92
C THR A 296 -5.31 -6.12 -5.93
N PHE A 297 -4.40 -7.10 -5.87
CA PHE A 297 -4.44 -8.17 -4.87
C PHE A 297 -4.38 -7.61 -3.45
N ALA A 298 -3.40 -6.74 -3.16
CA ALA A 298 -3.21 -6.18 -1.82
C ALA A 298 -4.46 -5.48 -1.29
N MET A 299 -5.08 -4.62 -2.10
CA MET A 299 -6.26 -3.86 -1.69
C MET A 299 -7.52 -4.72 -1.58
N THR A 300 -7.63 -5.76 -2.41
CA THR A 300 -8.70 -6.76 -2.31
C THR A 300 -8.56 -7.62 -1.05
N ALA A 301 -7.37 -8.15 -0.79
CA ALA A 301 -7.06 -8.96 0.39
C ALA A 301 -7.24 -8.14 1.69
N TYR A 302 -6.82 -6.87 1.68
CA TYR A 302 -7.06 -5.93 2.78
C TYR A 302 -8.55 -5.80 3.10
N ALA A 303 -9.39 -5.57 2.08
CA ALA A 303 -10.82 -5.43 2.27
C ALA A 303 -11.44 -6.71 2.85
N LEU A 304 -11.10 -7.87 2.31
CA LEU A 304 -11.58 -9.16 2.81
C LEU A 304 -11.15 -9.42 4.25
N LYS A 305 -9.88 -9.11 4.57
CA LYS A 305 -9.39 -9.21 5.94
C LYS A 305 -10.14 -8.30 6.90
N CYS A 306 -10.36 -7.03 6.54
CA CYS A 306 -11.14 -6.09 7.35
C CYS A 306 -12.57 -6.58 7.59
N ALA A 307 -13.22 -7.15 6.58
CA ALA A 307 -14.57 -7.67 6.68
C ALA A 307 -14.69 -8.93 7.53
N LEU A 308 -13.69 -9.83 7.47
CA LEU A 308 -13.78 -11.18 8.02
C LEU A 308 -12.97 -11.39 9.29
N LEU A 309 -11.76 -10.83 9.37
CA LEU A 309 -10.79 -11.18 10.42
C LEU A 309 -9.82 -10.01 10.72
N ALA A 310 -10.37 -8.84 11.06
CA ALA A 310 -9.61 -7.60 11.22
C ALA A 310 -8.47 -7.69 12.26
N ASP A 311 -8.70 -8.40 13.36
CA ASP A 311 -7.80 -8.45 14.52
C ASP A 311 -6.59 -9.39 14.34
N LEU A 312 -6.60 -10.26 13.31
CA LEU A 312 -5.50 -11.20 13.10
C LEU A 312 -4.29 -10.48 12.46
N PRO A 313 -3.05 -10.65 12.95
CA PRO A 313 -1.87 -10.10 12.31
C PRO A 313 -1.69 -10.58 10.86
N ASN A 314 -1.10 -9.72 10.00
CA ASN A 314 -0.88 -10.04 8.60
C ASN A 314 0.23 -11.07 8.42
N ASN A 315 -0.05 -12.16 7.70
CA ASN A 315 0.94 -13.11 7.19
C ASN A 315 0.40 -13.89 5.98
N GLU A 316 1.20 -14.78 5.43
CA GLU A 316 0.88 -15.58 4.23
C GLU A 316 -0.43 -16.39 4.36
N GLY A 317 -0.72 -16.90 5.56
CA GLY A 317 -1.88 -17.78 5.80
C GLY A 317 -3.23 -17.10 5.49
N ILE A 318 -3.31 -15.76 5.62
CA ILE A 318 -4.53 -15.01 5.28
C ILE A 318 -4.80 -15.07 3.78
N PHE A 319 -3.76 -15.15 2.96
CA PHE A 319 -3.87 -15.04 1.51
C PHE A 319 -4.11 -16.39 0.81
N ASN A 320 -3.75 -17.52 1.45
CA ASN A 320 -3.82 -18.85 0.85
C ASN A 320 -5.23 -19.32 0.46
N CYS A 321 -6.26 -18.74 1.05
CA CYS A 321 -7.67 -19.04 0.75
C CYS A 321 -8.33 -18.02 -0.18
N LEU A 322 -7.54 -17.08 -0.74
CA LEU A 322 -8.00 -16.02 -1.63
C LEU A 322 -7.42 -16.20 -3.03
N GLU A 323 -8.29 -16.14 -4.04
CA GLU A 323 -7.88 -16.06 -5.45
C GLU A 323 -8.42 -14.74 -6.01
N VAL A 324 -7.53 -13.91 -6.56
CA VAL A 324 -7.90 -12.64 -7.18
C VAL A 324 -7.45 -12.64 -8.62
N THR A 325 -8.39 -12.40 -9.53
CA THR A 325 -8.16 -12.38 -10.98
C THR A 325 -8.69 -11.11 -11.61
N ALA A 326 -8.03 -10.66 -12.68
CA ALA A 326 -8.48 -9.56 -13.51
C ALA A 326 -8.00 -9.79 -14.96
N PRO A 327 -8.80 -9.41 -15.98
CA PRO A 327 -8.37 -9.53 -17.37
C PRO A 327 -7.07 -8.76 -17.63
N SER A 328 -6.13 -9.40 -18.32
CA SER A 328 -4.89 -8.72 -18.74
C SER A 328 -5.20 -7.56 -19.69
N GLY A 329 -4.72 -6.37 -19.36
CA GLY A 329 -5.03 -5.13 -20.07
C GLY A 329 -6.23 -4.37 -19.51
N SER A 330 -6.84 -4.83 -18.41
CA SER A 330 -7.76 -4.01 -17.64
C SER A 330 -6.98 -2.99 -16.79
N ILE A 331 -7.66 -1.93 -16.34
CA ILE A 331 -7.06 -0.88 -15.51
C ILE A 331 -6.54 -1.40 -14.17
N VAL A 332 -7.02 -2.54 -13.71
CA VAL A 332 -6.61 -3.24 -12.47
C VAL A 332 -5.63 -4.39 -12.71
N ASN A 333 -5.24 -4.62 -13.97
CA ASN A 333 -4.19 -5.56 -14.39
C ASN A 333 -3.55 -5.10 -15.71
N PRO A 334 -2.88 -3.92 -15.71
CA PRO A 334 -2.34 -3.33 -16.94
C PRO A 334 -1.15 -4.14 -17.46
N ARG A 335 -0.99 -4.09 -18.79
CA ARG A 335 0.19 -4.64 -19.47
C ARG A 335 1.32 -3.63 -19.47
N PHE A 336 2.54 -4.12 -19.33
CA PHE A 336 3.74 -3.34 -19.60
C PHE A 336 3.69 -2.81 -21.07
N PRO A 337 4.08 -1.56 -21.33
CA PRO A 337 4.69 -0.56 -20.45
C PRO A 337 3.70 0.51 -19.91
N ALA A 338 2.46 0.15 -19.60
CA ALA A 338 1.47 1.10 -19.09
C ALA A 338 2.00 1.94 -17.92
N SER A 339 1.63 3.22 -17.88
CA SER A 339 1.96 4.13 -16.78
C SER A 339 1.14 3.81 -15.54
N VAL A 340 1.77 3.77 -14.36
CA VAL A 340 1.20 3.27 -13.09
C VAL A 340 1.49 4.18 -11.89
N GLY A 341 2.16 5.32 -12.06
CA GLY A 341 2.66 6.19 -11.00
C GLY A 341 1.58 6.68 -10.03
N GLY A 342 0.35 6.87 -10.49
CA GLY A 342 -0.81 7.26 -9.71
C GLY A 342 -1.79 6.11 -9.43
N ARG A 343 -1.32 4.85 -9.33
CA ARG A 343 -2.14 3.64 -9.13
C ARG A 343 -3.17 3.74 -8.01
N MET A 344 -2.91 4.59 -7.00
CA MET A 344 -3.83 4.78 -5.89
C MET A 344 -5.17 5.38 -6.32
N ALA A 345 -5.23 6.16 -7.41
CA ALA A 345 -6.48 6.72 -7.95
C ALA A 345 -7.48 5.64 -8.39
N VAL A 346 -6.99 4.42 -8.61
CA VAL A 346 -7.78 3.22 -8.94
C VAL A 346 -7.81 2.26 -7.77
N GLY A 347 -6.64 1.89 -7.24
CA GLY A 347 -6.52 0.84 -6.25
C GLY A 347 -7.22 1.13 -4.92
N HIS A 348 -7.29 2.38 -4.48
CA HIS A 348 -7.99 2.75 -3.23
C HIS A 348 -9.51 2.60 -3.30
N TYR A 349 -10.09 2.40 -4.49
CA TYR A 349 -11.51 2.09 -4.63
C TYR A 349 -11.83 0.60 -4.49
N LEU A 350 -10.85 -0.30 -4.66
CA LEU A 350 -11.07 -1.74 -4.60
C LEU A 350 -11.68 -2.21 -3.27
N PRO A 351 -11.27 -1.71 -2.09
CA PRO A 351 -11.95 -2.06 -0.84
C PRO A 351 -13.43 -1.65 -0.82
N VAL A 352 -13.77 -0.50 -1.39
CA VAL A 352 -15.18 -0.06 -1.49
C VAL A 352 -15.98 -1.00 -2.39
N VAL A 353 -15.39 -1.43 -3.51
CA VAL A 353 -16.01 -2.36 -4.47
C VAL A 353 -16.24 -3.73 -3.82
N VAL A 354 -15.26 -4.25 -3.06
CA VAL A 354 -15.38 -5.51 -2.30
C VAL A 354 -16.48 -5.40 -1.23
N PHE A 355 -16.52 -4.29 -0.49
CA PHE A 355 -17.56 -4.07 0.52
C PHE A 355 -18.95 -3.97 -0.12
N GLY A 356 -19.05 -3.33 -1.30
CA GLY A 356 -20.30 -3.29 -2.06
C GLY A 356 -20.83 -4.67 -2.41
N ALA A 357 -19.96 -5.58 -2.85
CA ALA A 357 -20.33 -6.96 -3.16
C ALA A 357 -20.81 -7.74 -1.91
N LEU A 358 -20.18 -7.53 -0.77
CA LEU A 358 -20.51 -8.22 0.49
C LEU A 358 -21.61 -7.54 1.32
N ALA A 359 -22.10 -6.36 0.92
CA ALA A 359 -23.03 -5.55 1.72
C ALA A 359 -24.33 -6.29 2.13
N ALA A 360 -24.84 -7.18 1.26
CA ALA A 360 -26.05 -7.94 1.53
C ALA A 360 -25.85 -9.04 2.60
N VAL A 361 -24.65 -9.59 2.74
CA VAL A 361 -24.36 -10.74 3.62
C VAL A 361 -23.57 -10.38 4.88
N LEU A 362 -22.93 -9.21 4.90
CA LEU A 362 -22.18 -8.69 6.06
C LEU A 362 -22.61 -7.26 6.45
N PRO A 363 -23.92 -6.95 6.55
CA PRO A 363 -24.37 -5.57 6.75
C PRO A 363 -23.84 -4.92 8.04
N ASP A 364 -23.57 -5.72 9.08
CA ASP A 364 -23.11 -5.24 10.38
C ASP A 364 -21.59 -5.11 10.51
N ARG A 365 -20.82 -5.57 9.52
CA ARG A 365 -19.35 -5.57 9.56
C ARG A 365 -18.71 -4.59 8.58
N LEU A 366 -19.49 -4.06 7.66
CA LEU A 366 -18.99 -3.20 6.59
C LEU A 366 -19.31 -1.74 6.87
N MET A 367 -18.61 -0.87 6.17
CA MET A 367 -18.86 0.57 6.16
C MET A 367 -19.29 1.02 4.77
N ALA A 368 -20.05 2.12 4.71
CA ALA A 368 -20.37 2.82 3.48
C ALA A 368 -19.10 3.31 2.76
N ALA A 369 -19.23 3.73 1.52
CA ALA A 369 -18.10 4.28 0.79
C ALA A 369 -17.51 5.50 1.53
N SER A 370 -16.19 5.54 1.62
CA SER A 370 -15.47 6.72 2.11
C SER A 370 -15.48 7.83 1.07
N GLY A 371 -15.32 9.05 1.54
CA GLY A 371 -15.01 10.22 0.72
C GLY A 371 -13.77 9.98 -0.12
N SER A 372 -13.09 11.01 -0.60
CA SER A 372 -11.88 10.78 -1.38
C SER A 372 -10.89 9.92 -0.59
N PRO A 373 -10.46 8.78 -1.15
CA PRO A 373 -9.56 7.87 -0.46
C PRO A 373 -8.21 8.51 -0.12
N LEU A 374 -7.71 9.38 -1.02
CA LEU A 374 -6.48 10.12 -0.82
C LEU A 374 -6.36 11.22 -1.88
N TRP A 375 -6.62 12.46 -1.48
CA TRP A 375 -6.23 13.59 -2.32
C TRP A 375 -4.77 13.92 -2.10
N SER A 376 -4.06 14.28 -3.16
CA SER A 376 -2.69 14.76 -3.05
C SER A 376 -2.45 16.00 -3.91
N ILE A 377 -1.62 16.91 -3.37
CA ILE A 377 -0.96 17.97 -4.14
C ILE A 377 0.49 17.54 -4.32
N ILE A 378 0.92 17.49 -5.56
CA ILE A 378 2.30 17.23 -5.92
C ILE A 378 2.87 18.53 -6.47
N GLN A 379 3.99 18.97 -5.90
CA GLN A 379 4.67 20.19 -6.30
C GLN A 379 6.10 19.91 -6.72
N THR A 380 6.52 20.63 -7.74
CA THR A 380 7.93 20.74 -8.09
C THR A 380 8.26 22.21 -8.36
N GLY A 381 9.44 22.64 -7.98
CA GLY A 381 9.83 24.03 -8.17
C GLY A 381 11.30 24.28 -7.83
N VAL A 382 11.66 25.54 -7.83
CA VAL A 382 12.99 26.04 -7.41
C VAL A 382 12.80 26.98 -6.26
N ARG A 383 13.50 26.77 -5.15
CA ARG A 383 13.52 27.66 -3.98
C ARG A 383 14.29 28.94 -4.28
N ASP A 384 14.14 29.96 -3.44
CA ASP A 384 14.83 31.26 -3.58
C ASP A 384 16.36 31.12 -3.53
N ASP A 385 16.89 30.07 -2.91
CA ASP A 385 18.30 29.73 -2.87
C ASP A 385 18.81 28.95 -4.10
N GLY A 386 17.95 28.75 -5.11
CA GLY A 386 18.27 28.05 -6.36
C GLY A 386 18.17 26.53 -6.30
N ARG A 387 17.89 25.93 -5.12
CA ARG A 387 17.71 24.49 -5.00
C ARG A 387 16.35 24.04 -5.54
N THR A 388 16.36 22.95 -6.30
CA THR A 388 15.13 22.27 -6.70
C THR A 388 14.49 21.56 -5.52
N TYR A 389 13.15 21.45 -5.54
CA TYR A 389 12.41 20.63 -4.59
C TYR A 389 11.28 19.85 -5.28
N ALA A 390 10.92 18.74 -4.66
CA ALA A 390 9.72 17.99 -4.95
C ALA A 390 9.01 17.69 -3.61
N CYS A 391 7.71 17.88 -3.57
CA CYS A 391 6.92 17.71 -2.36
C CYS A 391 5.58 17.07 -2.71
N VAL A 392 5.14 16.13 -1.88
CA VAL A 392 3.83 15.47 -1.97
C VAL A 392 3.08 15.70 -0.66
N LEU A 393 1.90 16.30 -0.75
CA LEU A 393 1.04 16.57 0.39
C LEU A 393 -0.24 15.75 0.28
N PHE A 394 -0.67 15.16 1.37
CA PHE A 394 -1.86 14.31 1.42
C PHE A 394 -2.99 14.95 2.21
N PHE A 395 -4.23 14.74 1.73
CA PHE A 395 -5.46 15.23 2.35
C PHE A 395 -6.53 14.14 2.31
N ASN A 396 -7.29 14.01 3.40
CA ASN A 396 -8.23 12.91 3.58
C ASN A 396 -9.69 13.38 3.54
N GLY A 397 -10.56 12.55 2.99
CA GLY A 397 -12.01 12.69 3.06
C GLY A 397 -12.58 12.14 4.37
N GLY A 398 -13.91 12.09 4.50
CA GLY A 398 -14.60 11.45 5.60
C GLY A 398 -14.70 9.93 5.39
N MET A 399 -14.65 9.17 6.48
CA MET A 399 -14.89 7.73 6.49
C MET A 399 -16.39 7.44 6.32
N GLY A 400 -16.76 6.37 5.65
CA GLY A 400 -18.15 5.89 5.57
C GLY A 400 -18.69 5.52 6.95
N ALA A 401 -20.00 5.66 7.15
CA ALA A 401 -20.68 5.18 8.35
C ALA A 401 -20.68 3.65 8.40
N THR A 402 -20.70 3.09 9.61
CA THR A 402 -20.85 1.66 9.87
C THR A 402 -22.24 1.37 10.47
N ALA A 403 -22.58 0.09 10.66
CA ALA A 403 -23.81 -0.31 11.36
C ALA A 403 -23.79 0.10 12.85
N ALA A 404 -22.62 0.36 13.42
CA ALA A 404 -22.42 0.68 14.83
C ALA A 404 -22.30 2.18 15.15
N GLY A 405 -22.05 3.03 14.13
CA GLY A 405 -21.85 4.46 14.40
C GLY A 405 -21.53 5.32 13.18
N ASP A 406 -21.43 6.60 13.44
CA ASP A 406 -21.05 7.61 12.47
C ASP A 406 -19.65 7.37 11.92
N GLY A 407 -19.42 7.73 10.66
CA GLY A 407 -18.10 7.75 10.06
C GLY A 407 -17.20 8.82 10.71
N GLN A 408 -15.92 8.50 10.84
CA GLN A 408 -14.93 9.44 11.39
C GLN A 408 -14.62 10.55 10.38
N ASN A 409 -14.39 11.75 10.90
CA ASN A 409 -14.08 12.92 10.07
C ASN A 409 -12.63 12.85 9.59
N THR A 410 -12.38 13.24 8.35
CA THR A 410 -11.02 13.39 7.77
C THR A 410 -10.10 12.20 8.04
N TYR A 411 -10.63 11.00 7.87
CA TYR A 411 -9.95 9.75 8.20
C TYR A 411 -9.23 9.15 6.97
N ALA A 412 -8.00 8.69 7.18
CA ALA A 412 -7.14 8.17 6.12
C ALA A 412 -7.47 6.71 5.75
N TRP A 413 -8.68 6.44 5.29
CA TRP A 413 -9.07 5.11 4.83
C TRP A 413 -9.33 5.12 3.31
N PRO A 414 -8.82 4.14 2.56
CA PRO A 414 -8.03 2.97 2.97
C PRO A 414 -6.51 3.22 3.00
N SER A 415 -6.04 4.46 2.78
CA SER A 415 -4.62 4.74 2.60
C SER A 415 -3.78 4.56 3.88
N ASN A 416 -4.35 4.83 5.04
CA ASN A 416 -3.65 4.91 6.34
C ASN A 416 -2.46 5.89 6.37
N VAL A 417 -2.42 6.83 5.41
CA VAL A 417 -1.37 7.85 5.31
C VAL A 417 -1.70 9.01 6.24
N SER A 418 -0.80 9.33 7.16
CA SER A 418 -1.00 10.41 8.13
C SER A 418 -1.03 11.79 7.47
N ASN A 419 -1.87 12.69 8.01
CA ASN A 419 -1.87 14.09 7.60
C ASN A 419 -0.61 14.81 8.10
N VAL A 420 -0.01 15.60 7.22
CA VAL A 420 1.14 16.43 7.56
C VAL A 420 0.67 17.67 8.35
N PRO A 421 1.34 18.09 9.43
CA PRO A 421 1.09 19.34 10.14
C PRO A 421 1.22 20.58 9.23
N VAL A 422 0.46 21.64 9.53
CA VAL A 422 0.44 22.88 8.72
C VAL A 422 1.84 23.50 8.63
N GLU A 423 2.58 23.52 9.72
CA GLU A 423 3.94 24.07 9.81
C GLU A 423 4.91 23.36 8.86
N LEU A 424 4.74 22.07 8.69
CA LEU A 424 5.55 21.29 7.75
C LEU A 424 5.13 21.52 6.29
N ILE A 425 3.82 21.67 6.04
CA ILE A 425 3.33 22.05 4.71
C ILE A 425 4.00 23.36 4.27
N GLU A 426 3.98 24.39 5.12
CA GLU A 426 4.56 25.70 4.81
C GLU A 426 6.09 25.67 4.68
N ARG A 427 6.76 24.83 5.48
CA ARG A 427 8.21 24.69 5.41
C ARG A 427 8.71 23.95 4.16
N GLU A 428 8.01 22.87 3.79
CA GLU A 428 8.49 21.96 2.75
C GLU A 428 7.96 22.30 1.35
N SER A 429 6.89 23.09 1.27
CA SER A 429 6.24 23.45 0.00
C SER A 429 6.30 24.96 -0.28
N ALA A 430 5.82 25.37 -1.42
CA ALA A 430 5.59 26.78 -1.77
C ALA A 430 4.16 27.23 -1.44
N LEU A 431 3.58 26.74 -0.34
CA LEU A 431 2.22 27.05 0.07
C LEU A 431 2.18 27.69 1.46
N PHE A 432 1.30 28.67 1.61
CA PHE A 432 0.85 29.18 2.90
C PHE A 432 -0.56 28.69 3.17
N VAL A 433 -0.86 28.26 4.39
CA VAL A 433 -2.15 27.66 4.78
C VAL A 433 -3.00 28.68 5.51
N HIS A 434 -4.03 29.22 4.86
CA HIS A 434 -4.99 30.13 5.48
C HIS A 434 -5.97 29.42 6.39
N ALA A 435 -6.45 28.25 5.98
CA ALA A 435 -7.38 27.43 6.76
C ALA A 435 -7.26 25.95 6.41
N LYS A 436 -7.40 25.10 7.41
CA LYS A 436 -7.58 23.64 7.29
C LYS A 436 -8.66 23.24 8.28
N GLN A 437 -9.86 22.95 7.79
CA GLN A 437 -11.04 22.79 8.63
C GLN A 437 -11.94 21.66 8.11
N LEU A 438 -12.86 21.20 8.97
CA LEU A 438 -13.90 20.26 8.54
C LEU A 438 -14.89 20.97 7.62
N ARG A 439 -15.33 20.26 6.57
CA ARG A 439 -16.36 20.74 5.63
C ARG A 439 -17.76 20.39 6.16
N PRO A 440 -18.56 21.34 6.67
CA PRO A 440 -19.90 21.08 7.16
C PRO A 440 -20.80 20.52 6.04
N GLY A 441 -21.63 19.53 6.38
CA GLY A 441 -22.59 18.93 5.46
C GLY A 441 -22.01 18.00 4.39
N SER A 442 -20.71 17.71 4.42
CA SER A 442 -20.08 16.81 3.43
C SER A 442 -20.34 15.32 3.67
N GLY A 443 -20.67 14.90 4.88
CA GLY A 443 -21.02 13.51 5.20
C GLY A 443 -22.42 13.14 4.71
N GLY A 444 -22.58 11.96 4.10
CA GLY A 444 -23.86 11.41 3.68
C GLY A 444 -24.83 11.25 4.86
N LYS A 445 -26.10 11.47 4.63
CA LYS A 445 -27.16 11.38 5.66
C LYS A 445 -27.65 9.94 5.78
N GLY A 446 -27.98 9.49 6.99
CA GLY A 446 -28.52 8.18 7.25
C GLY A 446 -28.84 7.99 8.73
N ARG A 447 -29.13 6.74 9.15
CA ARG A 447 -29.23 6.38 10.58
C ARG A 447 -27.94 6.77 11.31
N PHE A 448 -26.81 6.49 10.69
CA PHE A 448 -25.49 7.00 11.06
C PHE A 448 -24.96 7.86 9.93
N ARG A 449 -24.32 8.96 10.26
CA ARG A 449 -23.81 9.95 9.30
C ARG A 449 -22.43 9.53 8.79
N GLY A 450 -22.17 9.71 7.50
CA GLY A 450 -20.80 9.67 6.96
C GLY A 450 -19.91 10.73 7.63
N GLY A 451 -18.62 10.45 7.75
CA GLY A 451 -17.62 11.40 8.27
C GLY A 451 -17.53 12.66 7.41
N LEU A 452 -17.16 13.78 8.02
CA LEU A 452 -16.94 15.03 7.30
C LEU A 452 -15.59 15.01 6.59
N GLY A 453 -15.55 15.53 5.37
CA GLY A 453 -14.32 15.84 4.64
C GLY A 453 -13.65 17.12 5.13
N GLN A 454 -12.60 17.52 4.43
CA GLN A 454 -11.85 18.77 4.71
C GLN A 454 -12.23 19.87 3.73
N GLU A 455 -12.05 21.09 4.20
CA GLU A 455 -11.91 22.28 3.36
C GLU A 455 -10.55 22.93 3.68
N ILE A 456 -9.76 23.18 2.65
CA ILE A 456 -8.38 23.66 2.81
C ILE A 456 -8.17 24.85 1.89
N SER A 457 -7.84 26.00 2.48
CA SER A 457 -7.52 27.24 1.77
C SER A 457 -6.03 27.51 1.83
N LEU A 458 -5.41 27.57 0.65
CA LEU A 458 -3.97 27.72 0.47
C LEU A 458 -3.68 28.94 -0.41
N GLU A 459 -2.48 29.48 -0.29
CA GLU A 459 -1.93 30.51 -1.18
C GLU A 459 -0.53 30.12 -1.65
N VAL A 460 -0.23 30.34 -2.91
CA VAL A 460 1.12 30.11 -3.45
C VAL A 460 2.05 31.23 -2.97
N LYS A 461 3.15 30.84 -2.31
CA LYS A 461 4.21 31.71 -1.83
C LYS A 461 5.54 31.28 -2.47
N SER A 462 5.89 31.90 -3.59
CA SER A 462 7.12 31.57 -4.31
C SER A 462 7.57 32.74 -5.18
N SER A 463 8.85 32.98 -5.27
CA SER A 463 9.43 33.96 -6.20
C SER A 463 9.42 33.46 -7.65
N THR A 464 9.18 32.16 -7.87
CA THR A 464 9.11 31.52 -9.18
C THR A 464 7.76 30.83 -9.37
N ARG A 465 7.43 30.51 -10.61
CA ARG A 465 6.24 29.68 -10.91
C ARG A 465 6.37 28.27 -10.34
N VAL A 466 5.26 27.75 -9.83
CA VAL A 466 5.20 26.44 -9.19
C VAL A 466 4.38 25.49 -10.03
N GLY A 467 4.98 24.38 -10.43
CA GLY A 467 4.26 23.27 -11.05
C GLY A 467 3.44 22.51 -10.01
N MET A 468 2.14 22.31 -10.27
CA MET A 468 1.24 21.58 -9.37
C MET A 468 0.41 20.55 -10.11
N ILE A 469 0.25 19.40 -9.48
CA ILE A 469 -0.63 18.32 -9.90
C ILE A 469 -1.57 18.04 -8.73
N PHE A 470 -2.87 18.01 -9.03
CA PHE A 470 -3.88 17.63 -8.05
C PHE A 470 -4.42 16.24 -8.40
N MET A 471 -4.18 15.27 -7.55
CA MET A 471 -4.85 13.98 -7.62
C MET A 471 -6.09 14.06 -6.73
N ALA A 472 -7.18 14.56 -7.30
CA ALA A 472 -8.45 14.75 -6.62
C ALA A 472 -9.51 13.85 -7.26
N GLU A 473 -10.15 13.05 -6.44
CA GLU A 473 -11.19 12.09 -6.81
C GLU A 473 -12.50 12.41 -6.09
N ARG A 474 -13.60 11.78 -6.46
CA ARG A 474 -14.94 12.07 -5.93
C ARG A 474 -15.46 13.46 -6.30
N CYS A 475 -14.97 14.04 -7.39
CA CYS A 475 -15.46 15.32 -7.89
C CYS A 475 -16.71 15.19 -8.78
N ARG A 476 -16.93 13.99 -9.39
CA ARG A 476 -18.11 13.68 -10.21
C ARG A 476 -19.01 12.63 -9.56
N PHE A 477 -18.41 11.58 -9.01
CA PHE A 477 -19.13 10.45 -8.40
C PHE A 477 -18.92 10.48 -6.90
N ALA A 478 -19.96 10.87 -6.17
CA ALA A 478 -19.94 10.96 -4.71
C ALA A 478 -19.67 9.60 -4.05
N ALA A 479 -19.27 9.63 -2.78
CA ALA A 479 -19.20 8.43 -1.95
C ALA A 479 -20.61 7.96 -1.64
N SER A 480 -20.96 6.74 -2.09
CA SER A 480 -22.31 6.19 -1.93
C SER A 480 -22.58 5.71 -0.51
N GLY A 481 -23.81 5.94 -0.04
CA GLY A 481 -24.34 5.29 1.16
C GLY A 481 -24.63 3.81 0.94
N ILE A 482 -24.84 3.05 2.02
CA ILE A 482 -25.32 1.68 2.02
C ILE A 482 -26.61 1.56 2.83
N ALA A 483 -27.38 0.48 2.64
CA ALA A 483 -28.61 0.18 3.39
C ALA A 483 -29.60 1.37 3.42
N GLY A 484 -29.75 2.12 2.32
CA GLY A 484 -30.65 3.27 2.21
C GLY A 484 -30.07 4.59 2.73
N GLY A 485 -28.81 4.62 3.13
CA GLY A 485 -28.09 5.86 3.44
C GLY A 485 -27.87 6.72 2.18
N GLY A 486 -27.83 8.04 2.36
CA GLY A 486 -27.59 9.01 1.28
C GLY A 486 -26.09 9.18 0.99
N ASP A 487 -25.80 9.70 -0.20
CA ASP A 487 -24.45 9.96 -0.66
C ASP A 487 -23.79 11.12 0.08
N GLY A 488 -22.47 11.14 0.14
CA GLY A 488 -21.66 12.26 0.58
C GLY A 488 -21.63 13.39 -0.45
N ALA A 489 -21.04 14.54 -0.09
CA ALA A 489 -20.82 15.63 -1.04
C ALA A 489 -19.66 15.31 -1.99
N THR A 490 -19.74 15.80 -3.24
CA THR A 490 -18.62 15.78 -4.17
C THR A 490 -17.55 16.79 -3.78
N GLY A 491 -16.31 16.50 -4.18
CA GLY A 491 -15.17 17.40 -4.00
C GLY A 491 -15.05 18.45 -5.08
N GLU A 492 -14.25 19.49 -4.84
CA GLU A 492 -13.95 20.57 -5.78
C GLU A 492 -12.51 21.07 -5.61
N VAL A 493 -11.90 21.47 -6.72
CA VAL A 493 -10.62 22.20 -6.76
C VAL A 493 -10.85 23.55 -7.43
N LEU A 494 -10.66 24.63 -6.68
CA LEU A 494 -10.82 25.99 -7.18
C LEU A 494 -9.48 26.73 -7.10
N ILE A 495 -9.18 27.53 -8.14
CA ILE A 495 -8.06 28.47 -8.13
C ILE A 495 -8.63 29.88 -8.36
N ASP A 496 -8.34 30.80 -7.45
CA ASP A 496 -8.90 32.17 -7.41
C ASP A 496 -10.43 32.16 -7.54
N GLY A 497 -11.10 31.20 -6.89
CA GLY A 497 -12.53 30.99 -6.88
C GLY A 497 -13.12 30.39 -8.17
N GLN A 498 -12.30 30.03 -9.14
CA GLN A 498 -12.74 29.40 -10.39
C GLN A 498 -12.44 27.90 -10.38
N ALA A 499 -13.42 27.09 -10.79
CA ALA A 499 -13.20 25.65 -10.97
C ALA A 499 -12.20 25.40 -12.10
N VAL A 500 -11.22 24.54 -11.84
CA VAL A 500 -10.16 24.21 -12.80
C VAL A 500 -10.21 22.74 -13.21
N ASP A 501 -9.67 22.44 -14.38
CA ASP A 501 -9.42 21.04 -14.75
C ASP A 501 -8.18 20.55 -13.99
N HIS A 502 -8.41 20.12 -12.75
CA HIS A 502 -7.38 19.62 -11.84
C HIS A 502 -6.71 18.32 -12.30
N ARG A 503 -7.24 17.67 -13.34
CA ARG A 503 -6.70 16.46 -13.98
C ARG A 503 -5.58 16.74 -14.97
N ARG A 504 -5.08 17.97 -15.00
CA ARG A 504 -3.94 18.44 -15.81
C ARG A 504 -2.86 19.02 -14.92
N ASN A 505 -1.64 19.04 -15.45
CA ASN A 505 -0.56 19.75 -14.79
C ASN A 505 -0.85 21.26 -14.86
N LEU A 506 -0.83 21.92 -13.72
CA LEU A 506 -1.05 23.35 -13.60
C LEU A 506 0.26 24.05 -13.24
N VAL A 507 0.41 25.29 -13.68
CA VAL A 507 1.53 26.17 -13.31
C VAL A 507 0.95 27.40 -12.67
N LEU A 508 1.22 27.59 -11.39
CA LEU A 508 0.65 28.66 -10.59
C LEU A 508 1.66 29.76 -10.28
N ASP A 509 1.17 30.99 -10.24
CA ASP A 509 1.93 32.18 -9.91
C ASP A 509 1.82 32.52 -8.41
N ASN A 510 2.76 33.29 -7.90
CA ASN A 510 2.73 33.80 -6.52
C ASN A 510 1.42 34.57 -6.23
N GLY A 511 0.85 34.33 -5.07
CA GLY A 511 -0.38 34.96 -4.59
C GLY A 511 -1.68 34.32 -5.09
N GLN A 512 -1.63 33.31 -5.97
CA GLN A 512 -2.84 32.59 -6.35
C GLN A 512 -3.39 31.75 -5.19
N HIS A 513 -4.71 31.81 -5.02
CA HIS A 513 -5.42 31.07 -3.98
C HIS A 513 -5.95 29.74 -4.49
N ILE A 514 -5.76 28.72 -3.69
CA ILE A 514 -6.25 27.34 -3.96
C ILE A 514 -7.27 27.01 -2.87
N LEU A 515 -8.45 26.57 -3.26
CA LEU A 515 -9.44 26.01 -2.34
C LEU A 515 -9.72 24.57 -2.75
N LEU A 516 -9.48 23.65 -1.81
CA LEU A 516 -9.81 22.23 -1.90
C LEU A 516 -10.98 21.95 -0.97
N ARG A 517 -12.04 21.31 -1.47
CA ARG A 517 -13.17 20.94 -0.63
C ARG A 517 -13.96 19.72 -1.13
#